data_ca6c2aab5403fb66b802218234fe9bab
#
_entry.id   ca6c2aab5403fb66b802218234fe9bab
#
_cell.length_a   1.000
_cell.length_b   1.000
_cell.length_c   1.000
_cell.angle_alpha   90.00
_cell.angle_beta   90.00
_cell.angle_gamma   90.00
#
_symmetry.space_group_name_H-M   'P 1'
#
loop_
_entity.id
_entity.type
_entity.pdbx_description
1 polymer ?
#
loop_
_entity_poly.entity_id
_entity_poly.type
_entity_poly.pdbx_seq_one_letter_code
_entity_poly.pdbx_strand_id
1 'polypeptide(L)'
;GSEMCIRDSMEISKKTMSSFFKRKKRFAPNVFPIVIDKGRGSSFDNELKARIEKMLKKGFIDEVHEIAKIYKSNKLPLFNSAGYKEVSMHIDKIIKKDVLIEKIFFAHKKLAKHQRTWIKKIPNLKAFQSADTAKNEILEYLSY
;
A
#
# COMPACT_ATOMS: atom_id res chain seq x y z
N GLY A 1 10.96 1.86 -10.39
CA GLY A 1 11.00 1.96 -11.85
C GLY A 1 10.15 3.08 -12.45
N SER A 2 9.14 3.58 -11.72
CA SER A 2 8.17 4.52 -12.31
C SER A 2 8.66 5.98 -12.37
N GLU A 3 9.47 6.44 -11.44
CA GLU A 3 9.92 7.85 -11.42
C GLU A 3 10.96 8.15 -12.51
N MET A 4 11.85 7.21 -12.80
CA MET A 4 12.80 7.35 -13.91
C MET A 4 12.08 7.40 -15.26
N CYS A 5 11.10 6.52 -15.50
CA CYS A 5 10.32 6.52 -16.73
C CYS A 5 9.52 7.81 -16.97
N ILE A 6 8.99 8.42 -15.90
CA ILE A 6 8.28 9.71 -16.01
C ILE A 6 9.25 10.83 -16.37
N ARG A 7 10.40 10.90 -15.70
CA ARG A 7 11.44 11.89 -15.97
C ARG A 7 11.98 11.79 -17.38
N ASP A 8 12.34 10.57 -17.80
CA ASP A 8 12.85 10.30 -19.14
C ASP A 8 11.83 10.66 -20.22
N SER A 9 10.54 10.35 -20.00
CA SER A 9 9.47 10.73 -20.92
C SER A 9 9.27 12.24 -21.00
N MET A 10 9.51 12.99 -19.92
CA MET A 10 9.46 14.45 -19.93
C MET A 10 10.68 15.04 -20.65
N GLU A 11 11.88 14.50 -20.47
CA GLU A 11 13.09 14.95 -21.15
C GLU A 11 13.00 14.71 -22.67
N ILE A 12 12.55 13.54 -23.09
CA ILE A 12 12.38 13.17 -24.50
C ILE A 12 11.30 14.02 -25.20
N SER A 13 10.16 14.21 -24.50
CA SER A 13 9.00 14.90 -25.10
C SER A 13 9.02 16.42 -24.96
N LYS A 14 9.91 16.96 -24.12
CA LYS A 14 9.97 18.40 -23.71
C LYS A 14 8.62 18.94 -23.22
N LYS A 15 7.77 18.07 -22.63
CA LYS A 15 6.44 18.43 -22.15
C LYS A 15 6.38 18.37 -20.62
N THR A 16 5.57 19.23 -20.02
CA THR A 16 5.36 19.23 -18.57
C THR A 16 4.55 18.02 -18.13
N MET A 17 4.76 17.53 -16.91
CA MET A 17 4.00 16.42 -16.33
C MET A 17 2.48 16.65 -16.41
N SER A 18 2.02 17.89 -16.18
CA SER A 18 0.61 18.27 -16.29
C SER A 18 0.01 18.04 -17.68
N SER A 19 0.82 18.14 -18.74
CA SER A 19 0.36 17.90 -20.13
C SER A 19 0.04 16.43 -20.41
N PHE A 20 0.72 15.49 -19.72
CA PHE A 20 0.43 14.06 -19.82
C PHE A 20 -0.86 13.70 -19.08
N PHE A 21 -1.17 14.36 -17.96
CA PHE A 21 -2.42 14.12 -17.23
C PHE A 21 -3.67 14.58 -17.99
N LYS A 22 -3.57 15.60 -18.86
CA LYS A 22 -4.68 16.04 -19.71
C LYS A 22 -5.05 15.04 -20.81
N ARG A 23 -4.14 14.12 -21.16
CA ARG A 23 -4.34 13.10 -22.21
C ARG A 23 -4.77 11.73 -21.68
N LYS A 24 -5.45 11.65 -20.55
CA LYS A 24 -5.96 10.37 -20.03
C LYS A 24 -6.96 9.75 -21.01
N LYS A 25 -6.47 9.10 -22.07
CA LYS A 25 -7.23 8.05 -22.74
C LYS A 25 -7.41 6.93 -21.71
N ARG A 26 -8.64 6.45 -21.52
CA ARG A 26 -8.89 5.25 -20.73
C ARG A 26 -8.03 4.14 -21.33
N PHE A 27 -7.05 3.65 -20.55
CA PHE A 27 -6.09 2.65 -21.01
C PHE A 27 -6.77 1.30 -21.33
N ALA A 28 -7.92 1.06 -20.72
CA ALA A 28 -8.74 -0.12 -20.95
C ALA A 28 -10.23 0.27 -20.77
N PRO A 29 -10.97 0.46 -21.89
CA PRO A 29 -12.38 0.86 -21.83
C PRO A 29 -13.30 -0.21 -21.23
N ASN A 30 -12.89 -1.48 -21.29
CA ASN A 30 -13.68 -2.65 -20.85
C ASN A 30 -13.19 -3.26 -19.53
N VAL A 31 -12.60 -2.46 -18.63
CA VAL A 31 -12.22 -2.92 -17.29
C VAL A 31 -13.38 -2.74 -16.32
N PHE A 32 -13.70 -3.81 -15.63
CA PHE A 32 -14.64 -3.83 -14.52
C PHE A 32 -13.85 -3.74 -13.19
N PRO A 33 -13.67 -2.52 -12.63
CA PRO A 33 -12.88 -2.36 -11.42
C PRO A 33 -13.67 -2.82 -10.21
N ILE A 34 -13.08 -3.73 -9.44
CA ILE A 34 -13.61 -4.22 -8.18
C ILE A 34 -12.63 -3.97 -7.03
N VAL A 35 -13.14 -3.82 -5.84
CA VAL A 35 -12.36 -3.79 -4.61
C VAL A 35 -13.04 -4.63 -3.53
N ILE A 36 -12.22 -5.37 -2.77
CA ILE A 36 -12.67 -6.03 -1.55
C ILE A 36 -12.28 -5.12 -0.39
N ASP A 37 -13.26 -4.44 0.21
CA ASP A 37 -13.06 -3.59 1.39
C ASP A 37 -13.82 -4.18 2.57
N LYS A 38 -13.11 -4.81 3.48
CA LYS A 38 -13.64 -5.39 4.72
C LYS A 38 -14.20 -4.35 5.70
N GLY A 39 -14.24 -3.07 5.30
CA GLY A 39 -14.80 -2.00 6.10
C GLY A 39 -13.83 -1.40 7.12
N ARG A 40 -14.42 -0.78 8.13
CA ARG A 40 -13.74 -0.10 9.24
C ARG A 40 -14.32 -0.62 10.56
N GLY A 41 -13.58 -0.45 11.64
CA GLY A 41 -14.06 -0.78 12.97
C GLY A 41 -13.19 -1.78 13.71
N SER A 42 -13.72 -2.32 14.80
CA SER A 42 -12.98 -3.19 15.71
C SER A 42 -12.48 -4.48 15.04
N SER A 43 -13.25 -5.06 14.12
CA SER A 43 -12.83 -6.27 13.39
C SER A 43 -11.57 -6.01 12.57
N PHE A 44 -11.55 -4.93 11.78
CA PHE A 44 -10.36 -4.54 11.01
C PHE A 44 -9.15 -4.25 11.91
N ASP A 45 -9.39 -3.54 13.02
CA ASP A 45 -8.33 -3.19 13.97
C ASP A 45 -7.73 -4.45 14.63
N ASN A 46 -8.57 -5.42 14.98
CA ASN A 46 -8.13 -6.70 15.57
C ASN A 46 -7.34 -7.56 14.55
N GLU A 47 -7.84 -7.69 13.32
CA GLU A 47 -7.13 -8.40 12.25
C GLU A 47 -5.77 -7.75 11.97
N LEU A 48 -5.71 -6.42 11.95
CA LEU A 48 -4.47 -5.69 11.72
C LEU A 48 -3.46 -5.90 12.85
N LYS A 49 -3.88 -5.83 14.11
CA LYS A 49 -3.03 -6.12 15.26
C LYS A 49 -2.49 -7.55 15.23
N ALA A 50 -3.35 -8.53 15.02
CA ALA A 50 -2.94 -9.93 14.91
C ALA A 50 -1.93 -10.16 13.77
N ARG A 51 -2.11 -9.48 12.63
CA ARG A 51 -1.16 -9.52 11.50
C ARG A 51 0.20 -8.95 11.89
N ILE A 52 0.24 -7.81 12.59
CA ILE A 52 1.48 -7.17 13.04
C ILE A 52 2.22 -8.09 14.03
N GLU A 53 1.52 -8.64 15.01
CA GLU A 53 2.12 -9.58 15.95
C GLU A 53 2.71 -10.81 15.24
N LYS A 54 1.99 -11.35 14.25
CA LYS A 54 2.48 -12.47 13.44
C LYS A 54 3.73 -12.10 12.65
N MET A 55 3.79 -10.90 12.08
CA MET A 55 4.98 -10.40 11.37
C MET A 55 6.18 -10.30 12.30
N LEU A 56 6.01 -9.70 13.47
CA LEU A 56 7.07 -9.58 14.45
C LEU A 56 7.57 -10.94 14.96
N LYS A 57 6.66 -11.89 15.21
CA LYS A 57 7.01 -13.28 15.59
C LYS A 57 7.76 -14.03 14.49
N LYS A 58 7.55 -13.67 13.23
CA LYS A 58 8.24 -14.27 12.07
C LYS A 58 9.61 -13.65 11.76
N GLY A 59 10.12 -12.76 12.61
CA GLY A 59 11.44 -12.17 12.44
C GLY A 59 11.48 -10.88 11.64
N PHE A 60 10.39 -10.12 11.60
CA PHE A 60 10.35 -8.87 10.85
C PHE A 60 11.40 -7.85 11.30
N ILE A 61 11.78 -7.85 12.60
CA ILE A 61 12.87 -6.99 13.10
C ILE A 61 14.21 -7.42 12.52
N ASP A 62 14.47 -8.73 12.48
CA ASP A 62 15.72 -9.28 11.94
C ASP A 62 15.82 -9.03 10.43
N GLU A 63 14.72 -9.18 9.69
CA GLU A 63 14.65 -8.84 8.26
C GLU A 63 15.08 -7.40 8.00
N VAL A 64 14.50 -6.44 8.72
CA VAL A 64 14.82 -5.01 8.56
C VAL A 64 16.28 -4.73 8.91
N HIS A 65 16.80 -5.38 9.95
CA HIS A 65 18.19 -5.23 10.38
C HIS A 65 19.19 -5.77 9.34
N GLU A 66 18.89 -6.93 8.76
CA GLU A 66 19.74 -7.51 7.72
C GLU A 66 19.72 -6.66 6.43
N ILE A 67 18.57 -6.15 6.02
CA ILE A 67 18.46 -5.24 4.88
C ILE A 67 19.29 -3.97 5.14
N ALA A 68 19.21 -3.39 6.33
CA ALA A 68 19.97 -2.19 6.68
C ALA A 68 21.49 -2.45 6.63
N LYS A 69 21.96 -3.63 7.05
CA LYS A 69 23.38 -4.04 6.97
C LYS A 69 23.83 -4.19 5.52
N ILE A 70 23.06 -4.89 4.69
CA ILE A 70 23.43 -5.17 3.28
C ILE A 70 23.62 -3.86 2.51
N TYR A 71 22.68 -2.94 2.67
CA TYR A 71 22.68 -1.70 1.89
C TYR A 71 23.43 -0.56 2.55
N LYS A 72 23.94 -0.74 3.77
CA LYS A 72 24.69 0.26 4.56
C LYS A 72 24.04 1.65 4.59
N SER A 73 22.71 1.71 4.49
CA SER A 73 21.96 2.97 4.37
C SER A 73 20.51 2.82 4.82
N ASN A 74 20.10 3.67 5.74
CA ASN A 74 18.70 3.83 6.14
C ASN A 74 17.93 4.79 5.19
N LYS A 75 18.56 5.21 4.08
CA LYS A 75 17.97 6.18 3.12
C LYS A 75 17.21 5.52 1.97
N LEU A 76 17.13 4.19 1.93
CA LEU A 76 16.34 3.51 0.92
C LEU A 76 14.85 3.88 1.05
N PRO A 77 14.11 4.02 -0.06
CA PRO A 77 12.67 4.28 -0.04
C PRO A 77 11.89 3.28 0.80
N LEU A 78 12.37 2.05 0.92
CA LEU A 78 11.82 1.00 1.77
C LEU A 78 11.67 1.45 3.24
N PHE A 79 12.66 2.12 3.80
CA PHE A 79 12.63 2.59 5.20
C PHE A 79 11.64 3.75 5.45
N ASN A 80 11.03 4.28 4.39
CA ASN A 80 9.91 5.23 4.51
C ASN A 80 8.53 4.56 4.47
N SER A 81 8.49 3.25 4.19
CA SER A 81 7.23 2.51 4.15
C SER A 81 6.73 2.16 5.56
N ALA A 82 5.39 1.99 5.67
CA ALA A 82 4.74 1.63 6.93
C ALA A 82 5.23 0.26 7.42
N GLY A 83 5.63 0.19 8.68
CA GLY A 83 6.23 -0.98 9.31
C GLY A 83 7.76 -0.93 9.29
N TYR A 84 8.40 -0.79 8.15
CA TYR A 84 9.86 -0.72 8.03
C TYR A 84 10.43 0.51 8.74
N LYS A 85 9.78 1.66 8.59
CA LYS A 85 10.17 2.90 9.26
C LYS A 85 10.16 2.73 10.79
N GLU A 86 9.09 2.19 11.34
CA GLU A 86 8.91 2.03 12.77
C GLU A 86 9.91 1.00 13.33
N VAL A 87 10.14 -0.10 12.61
CA VAL A 87 11.15 -1.10 13.01
C VAL A 87 12.56 -0.51 12.93
N SER A 88 12.90 0.26 11.90
CA SER A 88 14.20 0.95 11.83
C SER A 88 14.40 1.89 13.02
N MET A 89 13.38 2.70 13.37
CA MET A 89 13.43 3.55 14.56
C MET A 89 13.62 2.76 15.87
N HIS A 90 13.09 1.53 15.92
CA HIS A 90 13.31 0.65 17.06
C HIS A 90 14.75 0.09 17.11
N ILE A 91 15.29 -0.31 15.96
CA ILE A 91 16.69 -0.76 15.84
C ILE A 91 17.65 0.37 16.25
N ASP A 92 17.36 1.60 15.83
CA ASP A 92 18.12 2.81 16.17
C ASP A 92 17.87 3.29 17.64
N LYS A 93 17.12 2.51 18.44
CA LYS A 93 16.78 2.80 19.84
C LYS A 93 15.99 4.11 20.05
N ILE A 94 15.36 4.65 19.00
CA ILE A 94 14.53 5.86 19.06
C ILE A 94 13.18 5.54 19.71
N ILE A 95 12.63 4.35 19.46
CA ILE A 95 11.38 3.89 20.08
C ILE A 95 11.60 2.57 20.84
N LYS A 96 10.88 2.40 21.93
CA LYS A 96 10.94 1.19 22.76
C LYS A 96 10.08 0.08 22.13
N LYS A 97 10.37 -1.18 22.50
CA LYS A 97 9.68 -2.36 22.01
C LYS A 97 8.19 -2.39 22.40
N ASP A 98 7.85 -1.89 23.57
CA ASP A 98 6.48 -1.83 24.08
C ASP A 98 5.55 -0.95 23.24
N VAL A 99 6.09 0.13 22.63
CA VAL A 99 5.32 1.02 21.75
C VAL A 99 5.42 0.67 20.26
N LEU A 100 6.27 -0.29 19.89
CA LEU A 100 6.53 -0.63 18.49
C LEU A 100 5.27 -1.13 17.78
N ILE A 101 4.51 -2.04 18.40
CA ILE A 101 3.28 -2.59 17.83
C ILE A 101 2.27 -1.48 17.55
N GLU A 102 2.10 -0.58 18.50
CA GLU A 102 1.19 0.54 18.39
C GLU A 102 1.60 1.50 17.25
N LYS A 103 2.89 1.82 17.14
CA LYS A 103 3.42 2.67 16.06
C LYS A 103 3.20 2.05 14.69
N ILE A 104 3.51 0.75 14.52
CA ILE A 104 3.25 0.03 13.27
C ILE A 104 1.75 0.02 12.97
N PHE A 105 0.91 -0.23 13.96
CA PHE A 105 -0.55 -0.23 13.80
C PHE A 105 -1.07 1.11 13.26
N PHE A 106 -0.69 2.23 13.85
CA PHE A 106 -1.11 3.55 13.37
C PHE A 106 -0.58 3.87 11.97
N ALA A 107 0.65 3.47 11.65
CA ALA A 107 1.21 3.64 10.32
C ALA A 107 0.38 2.88 9.26
N HIS A 108 0.01 1.63 9.55
CA HIS A 108 -0.84 0.83 8.65
C HIS A 108 -2.28 1.37 8.57
N LYS A 109 -2.86 1.86 9.66
CA LYS A 109 -4.18 2.55 9.60
C LYS A 109 -4.14 3.78 8.72
N LYS A 110 -3.08 4.57 8.80
CA LYS A 110 -2.88 5.73 7.93
C LYS A 110 -2.77 5.30 6.47
N LEU A 111 -2.00 4.25 6.17
CA LEU A 111 -1.88 3.68 4.83
C LEU A 111 -3.24 3.22 4.30
N ALA A 112 -4.00 2.46 5.07
CA ALA A 112 -5.34 1.99 4.70
C ALA A 112 -6.30 3.17 4.42
N LYS A 113 -6.22 4.25 5.21
CA LYS A 113 -6.99 5.48 4.94
C LYS A 113 -6.62 6.10 3.60
N HIS A 114 -5.33 6.17 3.28
CA HIS A 114 -4.86 6.69 1.99
C HIS A 114 -5.33 5.80 0.83
N GLN A 115 -5.20 4.47 0.94
CA GLN A 115 -5.67 3.53 -0.06
C GLN A 115 -7.17 3.73 -0.36
N ARG A 116 -8.02 3.83 0.67
CA ARG A 116 -9.45 4.09 0.50
C ARG A 116 -9.74 5.43 -0.17
N THR A 117 -8.94 6.45 0.10
CA THR A 117 -9.07 7.76 -0.58
C THR A 117 -8.76 7.67 -2.07
N TRP A 118 -7.77 6.85 -2.45
CA TRP A 118 -7.44 6.61 -3.85
C TRP A 118 -8.49 5.76 -4.56
N ILE A 119 -8.92 4.69 -3.91
CA ILE A 119 -9.95 3.76 -4.40
C ILE A 119 -11.25 4.51 -4.76
N LYS A 120 -11.68 5.45 -3.93
CA LYS A 120 -12.87 6.29 -4.17
C LYS A 120 -12.79 7.15 -5.44
N LYS A 121 -11.61 7.36 -6.00
CA LYS A 121 -11.41 8.13 -7.24
C LYS A 121 -11.52 7.27 -8.50
N ILE A 122 -11.63 5.96 -8.37
CA ILE A 122 -11.77 5.04 -9.50
C ILE A 122 -13.22 5.09 -9.98
N PRO A 123 -13.49 5.52 -11.22
CA PRO A 123 -14.85 5.56 -11.75
C PRO A 123 -15.40 4.15 -11.91
N ASN A 124 -16.71 4.00 -11.65
CA ASN A 124 -17.46 2.74 -11.79
C ASN A 124 -16.92 1.57 -10.95
N LEU A 125 -16.22 1.89 -9.84
CA LEU A 125 -15.70 0.87 -8.93
C LEU A 125 -16.84 0.21 -8.15
N LYS A 126 -16.93 -1.11 -8.18
CA LYS A 126 -17.81 -1.89 -7.29
C LYS A 126 -17.04 -2.37 -6.06
N ALA A 127 -17.61 -2.16 -4.87
CA ALA A 127 -17.01 -2.55 -3.59
C ALA A 127 -17.74 -3.74 -3.00
N PHE A 128 -16.99 -4.77 -2.58
CA PHE A 128 -17.49 -5.98 -1.97
C PHE A 128 -16.85 -6.19 -0.60
N GLN A 129 -17.55 -6.87 0.30
CA GLN A 129 -17.02 -7.19 1.63
C GLN A 129 -16.20 -8.48 1.66
N SER A 130 -16.44 -9.39 0.71
CA SER A 130 -15.75 -10.67 0.61
C SER A 130 -15.39 -11.02 -0.83
N ALA A 131 -14.43 -11.96 -0.98
CA ALA A 131 -14.05 -12.48 -2.28
C ALA A 131 -15.18 -13.30 -2.93
N ASP A 132 -16.00 -14.00 -2.12
CA ASP A 132 -17.09 -14.84 -2.63
C ASP A 132 -18.19 -13.98 -3.25
N THR A 133 -18.57 -12.88 -2.61
CA THR A 133 -19.55 -11.93 -3.18
C THR A 133 -19.02 -11.28 -4.46
N ALA A 134 -17.73 -10.93 -4.51
CA ALA A 134 -17.11 -10.40 -5.70
C ALA A 134 -17.06 -11.42 -6.86
N LYS A 135 -16.79 -12.69 -6.55
CA LYS A 135 -16.72 -13.78 -7.53
C LYS A 135 -18.02 -13.94 -8.30
N ASN A 136 -19.16 -13.95 -7.62
CA ASN A 136 -20.46 -14.11 -8.26
C ASN A 136 -20.75 -12.96 -9.25
N GLU A 137 -20.45 -11.75 -8.88
CA GLU A 137 -20.61 -10.57 -9.75
C GLU A 137 -19.66 -10.63 -10.97
N ILE A 138 -18.43 -11.11 -10.78
CA ILE A 138 -17.48 -11.28 -11.89
C ILE A 138 -17.97 -12.34 -12.88
N LEU A 139 -18.48 -13.46 -12.39
CA LEU A 139 -18.99 -14.54 -13.23
C LEU A 139 -20.21 -14.05 -14.04
N GLU A 140 -21.09 -13.30 -13.44
CA GLU A 140 -22.23 -12.68 -14.13
C GLU A 140 -21.75 -11.72 -15.23
N TYR A 141 -20.76 -10.86 -14.94
CA TYR A 141 -20.19 -9.94 -15.91
C TYR A 141 -19.49 -10.65 -17.09
N LEU A 142 -18.87 -11.81 -16.87
CA LEU A 142 -18.16 -12.56 -17.89
C LEU A 142 -19.09 -13.45 -18.74
N SER A 143 -20.34 -13.67 -18.30
CA SER A 143 -21.34 -14.47 -19.02
C SER A 143 -22.11 -13.67 -20.09
N TYR A 144 -21.87 -12.38 -20.19
CA TYR A 144 -22.35 -11.46 -21.22
C TYR A 144 -21.23 -11.18 -22.23
#